data_4d3537a9a68921a611a426b9b2d10899
#
_entry.id   4d3537a9a68921a611a426b9b2d10899
#
_cell.length_a   1.000
_cell.length_b   1.000
_cell.length_c   1.000
_cell.angle_alpha   90.00
_cell.angle_beta   90.00
_cell.angle_gamma   90.00
#
_symmetry.space_group_name_H-M   'P 1'
#
loop_
_entity.id
_entity.type
_entity.pdbx_description
1 polymer ?
#
loop_
_entity_poly.entity_id
_entity_poly.type
_entity_poly.pdbx_seq_one_letter_code
_entity_poly.pdbx_strand_id
1 'polypeptide(L)'
;MIHAFFKALLFLGAGTVIWALHHEHDMFKMGGLRKRMPIVYWTFLIGAGSLAAIPLVTAGFYSKDQILWLAWASAKGSPWFFIAALTGAFITSVYTFRMVFVTFFGAEKTHTAHLPGRLMHVALIVLAVLSLVGGFIELPHTFGHVTLLSDLLHPILPSTVLRAGAESSEVLIQLIAATVALSGVLLAYIFYIVKPSLADEIESSCFEVHRLWYAGWRFDALYNLLIVRPFVWVSTINKRDIIDQFYTGLVSATEYFGHTFSRTQTGVLRWYIMGITAGAVIILTLSLFINR
;
A
#
# COMPACT_ATOMS: atom_id res chain seq x y z
N MET A 1 -1.71 -2.78 -18.75
CA MET A 1 -2.47 -4.04 -18.86
C MET A 1 -1.70 -5.22 -18.28
N ILE A 2 -0.53 -5.60 -18.78
CA ILE A 2 0.27 -6.76 -18.32
C ILE A 2 0.58 -6.71 -16.83
N HIS A 3 0.93 -5.51 -16.29
CA HIS A 3 1.15 -5.29 -14.85
C HIS A 3 -0.04 -5.75 -13.99
N ALA A 4 -1.27 -5.56 -14.45
CA ALA A 4 -2.45 -5.98 -13.69
C ALA A 4 -2.51 -7.51 -13.54
N PHE A 5 -2.18 -8.27 -14.59
CA PHE A 5 -2.21 -9.73 -14.56
C PHE A 5 -1.22 -10.32 -13.57
N PHE A 6 0.07 -10.00 -13.72
CA PHE A 6 1.07 -10.58 -12.82
C PHE A 6 1.01 -10.01 -11.40
N LYS A 7 0.55 -8.77 -11.22
CA LYS A 7 0.39 -8.18 -9.87
C LYS A 7 -0.77 -8.85 -9.13
N ALA A 8 -1.92 -9.02 -9.79
CA ALA A 8 -3.04 -9.76 -9.22
C ALA A 8 -2.67 -11.22 -8.91
N LEU A 9 -1.91 -11.87 -9.83
CA LEU A 9 -1.40 -13.22 -9.63
C LEU A 9 -0.53 -13.35 -8.39
N LEU A 10 0.48 -12.47 -8.24
CA LEU A 10 1.38 -12.48 -7.09
C LEU A 10 0.66 -12.17 -5.79
N PHE A 11 -0.27 -11.20 -5.82
CA PHE A 11 -1.05 -10.84 -4.64
C PHE A 11 -1.98 -11.97 -4.20
N LEU A 12 -2.71 -12.57 -5.12
CA LEU A 12 -3.59 -13.70 -4.84
C LEU A 12 -2.80 -14.93 -4.39
N GLY A 13 -1.65 -15.17 -5.03
CA GLY A 13 -0.72 -16.25 -4.65
C GLY A 13 -0.15 -16.05 -3.24
N ALA A 14 0.28 -14.84 -2.89
CA ALA A 14 0.74 -14.50 -1.54
C ALA A 14 -0.37 -14.68 -0.51
N GLY A 15 -1.59 -14.18 -0.80
CA GLY A 15 -2.75 -14.41 0.06
C GLY A 15 -3.06 -15.88 0.27
N THR A 16 -2.91 -16.69 -0.77
CA THR A 16 -3.09 -18.15 -0.69
C THR A 16 -2.04 -18.81 0.23
N VAL A 17 -0.78 -18.40 0.14
CA VAL A 17 0.31 -18.89 1.01
C VAL A 17 0.05 -18.49 2.46
N ILE A 18 -0.24 -17.21 2.71
CA ILE A 18 -0.53 -16.69 4.05
C ILE A 18 -1.71 -17.43 4.70
N TRP A 19 -2.81 -17.60 3.96
CA TRP A 19 -3.97 -18.34 4.44
C TRP A 19 -3.64 -19.82 4.76
N ALA A 20 -2.84 -20.45 3.93
CA ALA A 20 -2.40 -21.84 4.15
C ALA A 20 -1.51 -22.02 5.38
N LEU A 21 -0.80 -20.98 5.81
CA LEU A 21 0.15 -20.96 6.92
C LEU A 21 -0.40 -20.27 8.19
N HIS A 22 -1.69 -20.39 8.48
CA HIS A 22 -2.31 -19.78 9.67
C HIS A 22 -2.12 -18.27 9.79
N HIS A 23 -2.19 -17.55 8.67
CA HIS A 23 -1.97 -16.09 8.60
C HIS A 23 -0.55 -15.65 8.97
N GLU A 24 0.46 -16.52 8.79
CA GLU A 24 1.85 -16.08 8.91
C GLU A 24 2.24 -15.20 7.73
N HIS A 25 2.76 -14.00 8.02
CA HIS A 25 3.19 -13.01 7.03
C HIS A 25 4.70 -12.94 6.86
N ASP A 26 5.45 -13.45 7.82
CA ASP A 26 6.90 -13.42 7.78
C ASP A 26 7.44 -14.54 6.88
N MET A 27 7.97 -14.16 5.71
CA MET A 27 8.53 -15.13 4.77
C MET A 27 9.70 -15.94 5.34
N PHE A 28 10.41 -15.42 6.36
CA PHE A 28 11.51 -16.14 7.00
C PHE A 28 11.04 -17.27 7.91
N LYS A 29 9.77 -17.29 8.30
CA LYS A 29 9.12 -18.40 8.98
C LYS A 29 8.48 -19.39 8.04
N MET A 30 8.45 -19.11 6.74
CA MET A 30 8.00 -20.01 5.68
C MET A 30 9.17 -20.90 5.21
N GLY A 31 8.95 -21.71 4.19
CA GLY A 31 9.98 -22.53 3.54
C GLY A 31 9.41 -23.84 3.01
N GLY A 32 10.06 -24.41 2.00
CA GLY A 32 9.75 -25.74 1.46
C GLY A 32 8.40 -25.91 0.76
N LEU A 33 7.64 -24.83 0.52
CA LEU A 33 6.25 -24.87 0.07
C LEU A 33 6.06 -25.40 -1.35
N ARG A 34 7.13 -25.44 -2.18
CA ARG A 34 7.03 -25.94 -3.57
C ARG A 34 6.49 -27.36 -3.68
N LYS A 35 6.75 -28.22 -2.68
CA LYS A 35 6.27 -29.60 -2.65
C LYS A 35 4.85 -29.72 -2.11
N ARG A 36 4.46 -28.85 -1.19
CA ARG A 36 3.16 -28.85 -0.53
C ARG A 36 2.08 -28.18 -1.39
N MET A 37 2.44 -27.11 -2.10
CA MET A 37 1.52 -26.34 -2.93
C MET A 37 2.10 -26.12 -4.34
N PRO A 38 2.25 -27.18 -5.16
CA PRO A 38 2.94 -27.09 -6.46
C PRO A 38 2.24 -26.15 -7.45
N ILE A 39 0.93 -26.08 -7.48
CA ILE A 39 0.19 -25.17 -8.38
C ILE A 39 0.45 -23.71 -7.97
N VAL A 40 0.38 -23.39 -6.68
CA VAL A 40 0.68 -22.05 -6.19
C VAL A 40 2.13 -21.66 -6.48
N TYR A 41 3.07 -22.60 -6.29
CA TYR A 41 4.48 -22.36 -6.61
C TYR A 41 4.69 -22.02 -8.09
N TRP A 42 4.17 -22.82 -9.01
CA TRP A 42 4.38 -22.59 -10.44
C TRP A 42 3.71 -21.30 -10.91
N THR A 43 2.49 -21.05 -10.49
CA THR A 43 1.78 -19.80 -10.85
C THR A 43 2.47 -18.58 -10.25
N PHE A 44 2.95 -18.68 -9.02
CA PHE A 44 3.72 -17.62 -8.37
C PHE A 44 5.07 -17.38 -9.07
N LEU A 45 5.76 -18.44 -9.48
CA LEU A 45 7.00 -18.35 -10.24
C LEU A 45 6.80 -17.65 -11.60
N ILE A 46 5.69 -17.94 -12.30
CA ILE A 46 5.32 -17.25 -13.54
C ILE A 46 5.07 -15.76 -13.28
N GLY A 47 4.32 -15.42 -12.25
CA GLY A 47 4.09 -14.02 -11.86
C GLY A 47 5.37 -13.29 -11.48
N ALA A 48 6.24 -13.94 -10.71
CA ALA A 48 7.55 -13.43 -10.32
C ALA A 48 8.46 -13.22 -11.53
N GLY A 49 8.48 -14.19 -12.45
CA GLY A 49 9.22 -14.10 -13.71
C GLY A 49 8.72 -12.94 -14.59
N SER A 50 7.40 -12.73 -14.65
CA SER A 50 6.82 -11.63 -15.41
C SER A 50 7.13 -10.27 -14.77
N LEU A 51 7.11 -10.17 -13.44
CA LEU A 51 7.53 -8.97 -12.71
C LEU A 51 9.03 -8.65 -12.90
N ALA A 52 9.89 -9.68 -12.85
CA ALA A 52 11.33 -9.55 -13.09
C ALA A 52 11.67 -9.34 -14.57
N ALA A 53 10.69 -9.53 -15.48
CA ALA A 53 10.88 -9.48 -16.94
C ALA A 53 11.86 -10.54 -17.46
N ILE A 54 11.65 -11.81 -17.09
CA ILE A 54 12.47 -12.91 -17.62
C ILE A 54 12.30 -12.97 -19.14
N PRO A 55 13.45 -12.94 -19.88
CA PRO A 55 13.44 -12.80 -21.33
C PRO A 55 12.66 -13.93 -22.04
N LEU A 56 12.01 -13.58 -23.14
CA LEU A 56 11.32 -14.44 -24.10
C LEU A 56 10.09 -15.20 -23.59
N VAL A 57 10.03 -15.50 -22.30
CA VAL A 57 8.98 -16.38 -21.71
C VAL A 57 7.81 -15.61 -21.15
N THR A 58 8.05 -14.38 -20.65
CA THR A 58 7.03 -13.64 -19.90
C THR A 58 6.55 -12.40 -20.61
N ALA A 59 5.25 -12.08 -20.49
CA ALA A 59 4.66 -10.87 -21.01
C ALA A 59 5.31 -9.59 -20.43
N GLY A 60 5.80 -9.67 -19.17
CA GLY A 60 6.50 -8.57 -18.51
C GLY A 60 7.80 -8.16 -19.18
N PHE A 61 8.47 -9.09 -19.88
CA PHE A 61 9.66 -8.80 -20.66
C PHE A 61 9.36 -7.79 -21.79
N TYR A 62 8.41 -8.09 -22.65
CA TYR A 62 8.05 -7.24 -23.79
C TYR A 62 7.61 -5.83 -23.36
N SER A 63 6.84 -5.74 -22.28
CA SER A 63 6.36 -4.46 -21.77
C SER A 63 7.46 -3.63 -21.10
N LYS A 64 8.28 -4.24 -20.24
CA LYS A 64 9.36 -3.53 -19.53
C LYS A 64 10.47 -3.11 -20.48
N ASP A 65 10.80 -3.93 -21.44
CA ASP A 65 11.78 -3.70 -22.46
C ASP A 65 11.42 -2.47 -23.31
N GLN A 66 10.18 -2.37 -23.74
CA GLN A 66 9.69 -1.22 -24.49
C GLN A 66 9.76 0.07 -23.66
N ILE A 67 9.45 0.01 -22.36
CA ILE A 67 9.59 1.17 -21.46
C ILE A 67 11.05 1.60 -21.35
N LEU A 68 11.98 0.67 -21.16
CA LEU A 68 13.42 0.94 -21.08
C LEU A 68 13.96 1.52 -22.37
N TRP A 69 13.57 0.96 -23.50
CA TRP A 69 13.97 1.47 -24.81
C TRP A 69 13.43 2.87 -25.05
N LEU A 70 12.16 3.15 -24.76
CA LEU A 70 11.58 4.49 -24.90
C LEU A 70 12.17 5.51 -23.92
N ALA A 71 12.57 5.09 -22.73
CA ALA A 71 13.31 5.96 -21.80
C ALA A 71 14.65 6.42 -22.36
N TRP A 72 15.29 5.61 -23.21
CA TRP A 72 16.51 5.94 -23.95
C TRP A 72 16.24 6.63 -25.27
N ALA A 73 15.38 6.05 -26.11
CA ALA A 73 15.24 6.38 -27.53
C ALA A 73 14.29 7.55 -27.81
N SER A 74 13.34 7.88 -26.92
CA SER A 74 12.41 8.97 -27.18
C SER A 74 13.07 10.35 -27.13
N ALA A 75 12.50 11.32 -27.85
CA ALA A 75 12.99 12.70 -27.84
C ALA A 75 12.95 13.35 -26.45
N LYS A 76 12.02 12.91 -25.59
CA LYS A 76 11.90 13.33 -24.18
C LYS A 76 12.65 12.42 -23.21
N GLY A 77 13.25 11.33 -23.68
CA GLY A 77 14.03 10.39 -22.90
C GLY A 77 15.37 10.96 -22.45
N SER A 78 16.02 10.28 -21.50
CA SER A 78 17.35 10.66 -21.01
C SER A 78 18.14 9.41 -20.61
N PRO A 79 19.47 9.40 -20.79
CA PRO A 79 20.33 8.35 -20.25
C PRO A 79 20.13 8.11 -18.76
N TRP A 80 19.87 9.17 -17.99
CA TRP A 80 19.60 9.08 -16.54
C TRP A 80 18.31 8.35 -16.23
N PHE A 81 17.24 8.57 -17.02
CA PHE A 81 15.99 7.82 -16.86
C PHE A 81 16.20 6.34 -17.19
N PHE A 82 16.96 6.05 -18.23
CA PHE A 82 17.31 4.68 -18.59
C PHE A 82 18.10 3.98 -17.48
N ILE A 83 19.17 4.62 -16.95
CA ILE A 83 19.99 4.06 -15.88
C ILE A 83 19.17 3.83 -14.62
N ALA A 84 18.34 4.81 -14.23
CA ALA A 84 17.48 4.68 -13.06
C ALA A 84 16.46 3.54 -13.22
N ALA A 85 15.82 3.42 -14.39
CA ALA A 85 14.87 2.36 -14.68
C ALA A 85 15.55 0.97 -14.75
N LEU A 86 16.77 0.90 -15.33
CA LEU A 86 17.56 -0.34 -15.37
C LEU A 86 18.00 -0.78 -13.98
N THR A 87 18.43 0.15 -13.13
CA THR A 87 18.75 -0.13 -11.72
C THR A 87 17.51 -0.63 -10.97
N GLY A 88 16.36 0.00 -11.18
CA GLY A 88 15.09 -0.45 -10.65
C GLY A 88 14.70 -1.85 -11.11
N ALA A 89 14.96 -2.19 -12.38
CA ALA A 89 14.73 -3.53 -12.92
C ALA A 89 15.63 -4.58 -12.28
N PHE A 90 16.92 -4.28 -12.06
CA PHE A 90 17.85 -5.13 -11.33
C PHE A 90 17.37 -5.43 -9.90
N ILE A 91 17.08 -4.37 -9.13
CA ILE A 91 16.60 -4.49 -7.76
C ILE A 91 15.29 -5.29 -7.71
N THR A 92 14.39 -5.06 -8.68
CA THR A 92 13.12 -5.81 -8.79
C THR A 92 13.37 -7.30 -8.95
N SER A 93 14.31 -7.68 -9.81
CA SER A 93 14.66 -9.09 -10.03
C SER A 93 15.22 -9.73 -8.75
N VAL A 94 16.11 -9.02 -8.04
CA VAL A 94 16.71 -9.50 -6.79
C VAL A 94 15.64 -9.74 -5.72
N TYR A 95 14.82 -8.72 -5.39
CA TYR A 95 13.87 -8.87 -4.27
C TYR A 95 12.73 -9.85 -4.62
N THR A 96 12.31 -9.90 -5.88
CA THR A 96 11.25 -10.83 -6.29
C THR A 96 11.70 -12.27 -6.16
N PHE A 97 12.90 -12.58 -6.66
CA PHE A 97 13.42 -13.95 -6.54
C PHE A 97 13.91 -14.30 -5.15
N ARG A 98 14.37 -13.32 -4.34
CA ARG A 98 14.54 -13.50 -2.89
C ARG A 98 13.27 -14.05 -2.26
N MET A 99 12.12 -13.41 -2.52
CA MET A 99 10.83 -13.83 -2.00
C MET A 99 10.48 -15.25 -2.44
N VAL A 100 10.68 -15.59 -3.73
CA VAL A 100 10.44 -16.95 -4.25
C VAL A 100 11.32 -17.98 -3.55
N PHE A 101 12.63 -17.71 -3.44
CA PHE A 101 13.57 -18.68 -2.89
C PHE A 101 13.37 -18.88 -1.39
N VAL A 102 13.14 -17.83 -0.62
CA VAL A 102 12.90 -17.91 0.83
C VAL A 102 11.59 -18.63 1.15
N THR A 103 10.53 -18.34 0.39
CA THR A 103 9.18 -18.89 0.67
C THR A 103 9.03 -20.35 0.21
N PHE A 104 9.49 -20.66 -1.00
CA PHE A 104 9.18 -21.94 -1.62
C PHE A 104 10.29 -22.99 -1.52
N PHE A 105 11.54 -22.57 -1.22
CA PHE A 105 12.67 -23.48 -1.10
C PHE A 105 13.12 -23.62 0.36
N GLY A 106 14.15 -24.43 0.58
CA GLY A 106 14.66 -24.72 1.91
C GLY A 106 13.83 -25.75 2.68
N ALA A 107 14.01 -25.79 4.00
CA ALA A 107 13.26 -26.63 4.91
C ALA A 107 11.91 -26.00 5.26
N GLU A 108 10.89 -26.84 5.44
CA GLU A 108 9.59 -26.42 5.94
C GLU A 108 9.72 -25.95 7.41
N LYS A 109 9.37 -24.69 7.68
CA LYS A 109 9.45 -24.11 9.03
C LYS A 109 8.06 -23.98 9.68
N THR A 110 7.03 -23.73 8.90
CA THR A 110 5.64 -23.66 9.36
C THR A 110 4.81 -24.69 8.63
N HIS A 111 4.04 -25.50 9.37
CA HIS A 111 3.18 -26.51 8.77
C HIS A 111 2.00 -25.89 8.05
N THR A 112 1.68 -26.43 6.87
CA THR A 112 0.49 -26.05 6.12
C THR A 112 -0.76 -26.58 6.80
N ALA A 113 -1.65 -25.67 7.22
CA ALA A 113 -2.92 -26.02 7.86
C ALA A 113 -4.02 -26.33 6.85
N HIS A 114 -4.07 -25.56 5.79
CA HIS A 114 -5.12 -25.64 4.78
C HIS A 114 -4.52 -25.66 3.39
N LEU A 115 -5.07 -26.51 2.52
CA LEU A 115 -4.72 -26.50 1.10
C LEU A 115 -5.74 -25.66 0.33
N PRO A 116 -5.28 -24.86 -0.66
CA PRO A 116 -6.19 -24.03 -1.46
C PRO A 116 -7.18 -24.87 -2.25
N GLY A 117 -8.43 -24.41 -2.33
CA GLY A 117 -9.50 -25.05 -3.08
C GLY A 117 -9.35 -24.89 -4.59
N ARG A 118 -10.14 -25.65 -5.36
CA ARG A 118 -10.10 -25.66 -6.84
C ARG A 118 -10.34 -24.29 -7.45
N LEU A 119 -11.26 -23.48 -6.90
CA LEU A 119 -11.57 -22.14 -7.41
C LEU A 119 -10.35 -21.21 -7.34
N MET A 120 -9.57 -21.29 -6.26
CA MET A 120 -8.35 -20.52 -6.11
C MET A 120 -7.31 -20.94 -7.16
N HIS A 121 -7.13 -22.24 -7.36
CA HIS A 121 -6.22 -22.75 -8.40
C HIS A 121 -6.61 -22.28 -9.81
N VAL A 122 -7.90 -22.27 -10.15
CA VAL A 122 -8.37 -21.78 -11.44
C VAL A 122 -8.01 -20.31 -11.64
N ALA A 123 -8.30 -19.46 -10.66
CA ALA A 123 -7.96 -18.03 -10.72
C ALA A 123 -6.47 -17.80 -10.92
N LEU A 124 -5.61 -18.52 -10.14
CA LEU A 124 -4.16 -18.44 -10.26
C LEU A 124 -3.67 -18.90 -11.64
N ILE A 125 -4.21 -19.99 -12.17
CA ILE A 125 -3.83 -20.54 -13.49
C ILE A 125 -4.22 -19.56 -14.61
N VAL A 126 -5.44 -19.02 -14.59
CA VAL A 126 -5.89 -18.05 -15.59
C VAL A 126 -4.99 -16.82 -15.60
N LEU A 127 -4.69 -16.24 -14.43
CA LEU A 127 -3.80 -15.10 -14.32
C LEU A 127 -2.35 -15.43 -14.75
N ALA A 128 -1.88 -16.65 -14.48
CA ALA A 128 -0.59 -17.12 -14.93
C ALA A 128 -0.51 -17.21 -16.46
N VAL A 129 -1.54 -17.79 -17.10
CA VAL A 129 -1.63 -17.84 -18.57
C VAL A 129 -1.64 -16.43 -19.15
N LEU A 130 -2.44 -15.51 -18.61
CA LEU A 130 -2.46 -14.11 -19.06
C LEU A 130 -1.11 -13.40 -18.85
N SER A 131 -0.37 -13.75 -17.82
CA SER A 131 0.97 -13.22 -17.54
C SER A 131 2.05 -13.75 -18.50
N LEU A 132 1.80 -14.86 -19.17
CA LEU A 132 2.66 -15.39 -20.24
C LEU A 132 2.23 -14.85 -21.62
N VAL A 133 0.94 -14.93 -21.94
CA VAL A 133 0.42 -14.70 -23.28
C VAL A 133 0.07 -13.23 -23.53
N GLY A 134 -0.26 -12.46 -22.47
CA GLY A 134 -0.71 -11.08 -22.61
C GLY A 134 0.29 -10.14 -23.29
N GLY A 135 1.56 -10.50 -23.37
CA GLY A 135 2.60 -9.74 -24.07
C GLY A 135 2.51 -9.79 -25.60
N PHE A 136 1.87 -10.83 -26.15
CA PHE A 136 1.73 -10.97 -27.62
C PHE A 136 0.76 -9.95 -28.26
N ILE A 137 0.03 -9.19 -27.44
CA ILE A 137 -0.83 -8.10 -27.94
C ILE A 137 0.00 -6.90 -28.41
N GLU A 138 1.20 -6.74 -27.88
CA GLU A 138 2.13 -5.67 -28.22
C GLU A 138 3.55 -6.23 -28.25
N LEU A 139 4.09 -6.46 -29.45
CA LEU A 139 5.44 -6.96 -29.63
C LEU A 139 6.32 -5.87 -30.26
N PRO A 140 7.57 -5.71 -29.81
CA PRO A 140 8.54 -4.81 -30.43
C PRO A 140 8.87 -5.22 -31.87
N HIS A 141 9.43 -4.33 -32.66
CA HIS A 141 9.82 -4.57 -34.06
C HIS A 141 10.72 -5.81 -34.21
N THR A 142 11.54 -6.09 -33.23
CA THR A 142 12.47 -7.22 -33.18
C THR A 142 11.79 -8.60 -33.11
N PHE A 143 10.53 -8.66 -32.64
CA PHE A 143 9.77 -9.91 -32.41
C PHE A 143 8.49 -10.02 -33.22
N GLY A 144 8.37 -9.29 -34.34
CA GLY A 144 7.26 -9.45 -35.29
C GLY A 144 6.29 -8.28 -35.37
N HIS A 145 6.53 -7.18 -34.68
CA HIS A 145 5.81 -5.90 -34.79
C HIS A 145 4.28 -6.05 -34.71
N VAL A 146 3.78 -6.50 -33.57
CA VAL A 146 2.34 -6.54 -33.28
C VAL A 146 1.99 -5.30 -32.47
N THR A 147 1.07 -4.46 -32.98
CA THR A 147 0.74 -3.12 -32.42
C THR A 147 -0.72 -2.97 -32.04
N LEU A 148 -1.41 -4.08 -31.68
CA LEU A 148 -2.84 -4.06 -31.41
C LEU A 148 -3.24 -3.09 -30.31
N LEU A 149 -2.43 -2.94 -29.26
CA LEU A 149 -2.71 -2.00 -28.16
C LEU A 149 -2.39 -0.57 -28.59
N SER A 150 -1.25 -0.35 -29.25
CA SER A 150 -0.85 0.96 -29.77
C SER A 150 -1.85 1.48 -30.79
N ASP A 151 -2.33 0.65 -31.70
CA ASP A 151 -3.33 1.03 -32.70
C ASP A 151 -4.67 1.42 -32.07
N LEU A 152 -5.09 0.70 -31.02
CA LEU A 152 -6.29 1.03 -30.26
C LEU A 152 -6.17 2.38 -29.52
N LEU A 153 -4.98 2.71 -29.04
CA LEU A 153 -4.75 3.92 -28.24
C LEU A 153 -4.32 5.12 -29.08
N HIS A 154 -3.86 4.91 -30.32
CA HIS A 154 -3.36 5.95 -31.21
C HIS A 154 -4.31 7.16 -31.40
N PRO A 155 -5.65 7.00 -31.45
CA PRO A 155 -6.55 8.15 -31.56
C PRO A 155 -6.57 9.05 -30.33
N ILE A 156 -6.13 8.54 -29.18
CA ILE A 156 -6.26 9.20 -27.86
C ILE A 156 -4.89 9.67 -27.35
N LEU A 157 -3.82 8.90 -27.62
CA LEU A 157 -2.47 9.19 -27.14
C LEU A 157 -1.62 9.83 -28.24
N PRO A 158 -0.80 10.83 -27.92
CA PRO A 158 0.13 11.41 -28.86
C PRO A 158 1.18 10.37 -29.27
N SER A 159 1.58 10.38 -30.56
CA SER A 159 2.63 9.53 -31.08
C SER A 159 3.98 9.83 -30.40
N THR A 160 4.73 8.78 -30.07
CA THR A 160 6.07 8.95 -29.50
C THR A 160 7.07 9.34 -30.61
N VAL A 161 7.72 10.47 -30.43
CA VAL A 161 8.79 10.92 -31.33
C VAL A 161 10.09 10.30 -30.87
N LEU A 162 10.73 9.51 -31.74
CA LEU A 162 12.05 8.92 -31.51
C LEU A 162 13.16 9.85 -31.92
N ARG A 163 14.35 9.72 -31.31
CA ARG A 163 15.55 10.38 -31.75
C ARG A 163 16.05 9.77 -33.07
N ALA A 164 16.62 10.56 -33.93
CA ALA A 164 17.19 10.06 -35.19
C ALA A 164 18.26 8.97 -34.92
N GLY A 165 18.11 7.82 -35.57
CA GLY A 165 19.03 6.69 -35.45
C GLY A 165 18.81 5.83 -34.17
N ALA A 166 17.82 6.11 -33.36
CA ALA A 166 17.60 5.35 -32.13
C ALA A 166 17.09 3.92 -32.37
N GLU A 167 16.47 3.64 -33.51
CA GLU A 167 15.96 2.32 -33.88
C GLU A 167 17.03 1.22 -33.83
N SER A 168 18.27 1.55 -34.27
CA SER A 168 19.38 0.60 -34.25
C SER A 168 19.82 0.18 -32.84
N SER A 169 19.43 0.91 -31.82
CA SER A 169 19.80 0.62 -30.43
C SER A 169 18.80 -0.32 -29.72
N GLU A 170 17.66 -0.67 -30.32
CA GLU A 170 16.60 -1.45 -29.71
C GLU A 170 17.10 -2.82 -29.21
N VAL A 171 17.74 -3.59 -30.12
CA VAL A 171 18.27 -4.92 -29.78
C VAL A 171 19.32 -4.85 -28.67
N LEU A 172 20.21 -3.84 -28.72
CA LEU A 172 21.25 -3.67 -27.70
C LEU A 172 20.63 -3.42 -26.30
N ILE A 173 19.63 -2.55 -26.23
CA ILE A 173 18.94 -2.22 -24.97
C ILE A 173 18.18 -3.42 -24.45
N GLN A 174 17.53 -4.20 -25.31
CA GLN A 174 16.88 -5.45 -24.96
C GLN A 174 17.86 -6.46 -24.36
N LEU A 175 19.03 -6.62 -24.96
CA LEU A 175 20.08 -7.50 -24.45
C LEU A 175 20.61 -7.03 -23.09
N ILE A 176 20.82 -5.73 -22.92
CA ILE A 176 21.24 -5.15 -21.64
C ILE A 176 20.16 -5.41 -20.57
N ALA A 177 18.90 -5.13 -20.87
CA ALA A 177 17.79 -5.34 -19.93
C ALA A 177 17.64 -6.81 -19.53
N ALA A 178 17.72 -7.71 -20.50
CA ALA A 178 17.67 -9.16 -20.28
C ALA A 178 18.83 -9.63 -19.38
N THR A 179 20.05 -9.18 -19.68
CA THR A 179 21.25 -9.52 -18.90
C THR A 179 21.13 -9.02 -17.46
N VAL A 180 20.67 -7.80 -17.26
CA VAL A 180 20.46 -7.19 -15.95
C VAL A 180 19.37 -7.92 -15.16
N ALA A 181 18.27 -8.27 -15.81
CA ALA A 181 17.19 -9.05 -15.15
C ALA A 181 17.69 -10.43 -14.69
N LEU A 182 18.39 -11.17 -15.58
CA LEU A 182 18.94 -12.48 -15.25
C LEU A 182 20.06 -12.41 -14.21
N SER A 183 20.91 -11.38 -14.22
CA SER A 183 21.94 -11.19 -13.20
C SER A 183 21.33 -10.95 -11.81
N GLY A 184 20.22 -10.23 -11.72
CA GLY A 184 19.47 -10.06 -10.47
C GLY A 184 18.89 -11.37 -9.94
N VAL A 185 18.33 -12.20 -10.82
CA VAL A 185 17.84 -13.55 -10.47
C VAL A 185 18.99 -14.45 -9.99
N LEU A 186 20.12 -14.44 -10.70
CA LEU A 186 21.29 -15.21 -10.35
C LEU A 186 21.88 -14.78 -9.00
N LEU A 187 21.94 -13.47 -8.74
CA LEU A 187 22.40 -12.93 -7.46
C LEU A 187 21.50 -13.41 -6.32
N ALA A 188 20.18 -13.33 -6.49
CA ALA A 188 19.23 -13.85 -5.50
C ALA A 188 19.38 -15.36 -5.29
N TYR A 189 19.62 -16.13 -6.36
CA TYR A 189 19.86 -17.57 -6.27
C TYR A 189 21.14 -17.89 -5.46
N ILE A 190 22.23 -17.18 -5.71
CA ILE A 190 23.49 -17.35 -4.97
C ILE A 190 23.29 -17.06 -3.50
N PHE A 191 22.63 -15.94 -3.13
CA PHE A 191 22.48 -15.50 -1.75
C PHE A 191 21.50 -16.34 -0.93
N TYR A 192 20.46 -16.88 -1.56
CA TYR A 192 19.38 -17.55 -0.81
C TYR A 192 19.34 -19.08 -1.00
N ILE A 193 20.06 -19.62 -1.99
CA ILE A 193 20.10 -21.07 -2.25
C ILE A 193 21.51 -21.63 -2.10
N VAL A 194 22.51 -21.02 -2.76
CA VAL A 194 23.87 -21.59 -2.83
C VAL A 194 24.67 -21.28 -1.57
N LYS A 195 24.69 -20.01 -1.15
CA LYS A 195 25.48 -19.54 -0.01
C LYS A 195 24.67 -18.55 0.85
N PRO A 196 23.73 -19.05 1.66
CA PRO A 196 22.92 -18.18 2.54
C PRO A 196 23.77 -17.36 3.53
N SER A 197 24.94 -17.86 3.96
CA SER A 197 25.86 -17.15 4.87
C SER A 197 26.37 -15.81 4.31
N LEU A 198 26.42 -15.66 2.98
CA LEU A 198 26.83 -14.39 2.38
C LEU A 198 25.89 -13.23 2.70
N ALA A 199 24.60 -13.51 2.84
CA ALA A 199 23.62 -12.49 3.23
C ALA A 199 23.89 -12.01 4.66
N ASP A 200 24.18 -12.94 5.58
CA ASP A 200 24.48 -12.66 6.98
C ASP A 200 25.83 -11.92 7.14
N GLU A 201 26.83 -12.26 6.32
CA GLU A 201 28.13 -11.57 6.29
C GLU A 201 27.99 -10.12 5.82
N ILE A 202 27.19 -9.85 4.78
CA ILE A 202 26.92 -8.50 4.29
C ILE A 202 26.12 -7.70 5.31
N GLU A 203 25.12 -8.32 5.93
CA GLU A 203 24.34 -7.68 7.00
C GLU A 203 25.25 -7.21 8.15
N SER A 204 26.14 -8.10 8.61
CA SER A 204 27.08 -7.77 9.70
C SER A 204 28.11 -6.69 9.31
N SER A 205 28.56 -6.72 8.05
CA SER A 205 29.55 -5.75 7.53
C SER A 205 28.94 -4.36 7.30
N CYS A 206 27.66 -4.29 6.96
CA CYS A 206 26.93 -3.05 6.67
C CYS A 206 25.82 -2.78 7.68
N PHE A 207 26.03 -3.10 8.94
CA PHE A 207 25.01 -3.09 10.00
C PHE A 207 24.22 -1.77 10.09
N GLU A 208 24.88 -0.61 10.02
CA GLU A 208 24.18 0.68 10.13
C GLU A 208 23.24 0.95 8.94
N VAL A 209 23.66 0.56 7.72
CA VAL A 209 22.82 0.67 6.52
C VAL A 209 21.67 -0.32 6.60
N HIS A 210 21.94 -1.57 7.00
CA HIS A 210 20.90 -2.57 7.24
C HIS A 210 19.87 -2.08 8.25
N ARG A 211 20.31 -1.56 9.40
CA ARG A 211 19.44 -1.02 10.45
C ARG A 211 18.56 0.12 9.96
N LEU A 212 19.12 1.03 9.15
CA LEU A 212 18.35 2.14 8.57
C LEU A 212 17.28 1.65 7.61
N TRP A 213 17.63 0.69 6.72
CA TRP A 213 16.71 0.13 5.74
C TRP A 213 15.66 -0.77 6.38
N TYR A 214 16.05 -1.59 7.33
CA TYR A 214 15.13 -2.45 8.09
C TYR A 214 14.10 -1.62 8.88
N ALA A 215 14.50 -0.48 9.42
CA ALA A 215 13.61 0.49 10.08
C ALA A 215 12.81 1.37 9.10
N GLY A 216 12.73 1.01 7.80
CA GLY A 216 11.98 1.76 6.79
C GLY A 216 12.41 3.22 6.69
N TRP A 217 13.74 3.48 6.70
CA TRP A 217 14.32 4.84 6.71
C TRP A 217 13.87 5.68 7.89
N ARG A 218 13.35 5.06 8.93
CA ARG A 218 12.76 5.68 10.14
C ARG A 218 11.58 6.63 9.85
N PHE A 219 10.91 6.49 8.71
CA PHE A 219 9.73 7.29 8.40
C PHE A 219 8.63 7.10 9.44
N ASP A 220 8.38 5.87 9.91
CA ASP A 220 7.40 5.61 10.96
C ASP A 220 7.73 6.33 12.27
N ALA A 221 9.02 6.41 12.64
CA ALA A 221 9.45 7.17 13.80
C ALA A 221 9.24 8.67 13.61
N LEU A 222 9.48 9.17 12.40
CA LEU A 222 9.23 10.58 12.04
C LEU A 222 7.74 10.91 12.09
N TYR A 223 6.89 10.09 11.48
CA TYR A 223 5.44 10.25 11.54
C TYR A 223 4.90 10.16 12.97
N ASN A 224 5.42 9.21 13.75
CA ASN A 224 5.05 9.10 15.16
C ASN A 224 5.41 10.37 15.95
N LEU A 225 6.61 10.93 15.72
CA LEU A 225 7.04 12.15 16.39
C LEU A 225 6.25 13.38 15.95
N LEU A 226 6.04 13.56 14.65
CA LEU A 226 5.48 14.80 14.09
C LEU A 226 3.95 14.83 14.04
N ILE A 227 3.31 13.67 13.92
CA ILE A 227 1.86 13.59 13.69
C ILE A 227 1.18 12.83 14.83
N VAL A 228 1.58 11.58 15.10
CA VAL A 228 0.85 10.72 16.03
C VAL A 228 0.94 11.24 17.47
N ARG A 229 2.15 11.54 17.95
CA ARG A 229 2.33 12.05 19.33
C ARG A 229 1.62 13.38 19.58
N PRO A 230 1.73 14.42 18.72
CA PRO A 230 0.98 15.65 18.90
C PRO A 230 -0.53 15.44 18.88
N PHE A 231 -1.03 14.60 17.94
CA PHE A 231 -2.45 14.26 17.87
C PHE A 231 -2.94 13.56 19.15
N VAL A 232 -2.22 12.54 19.60
CA VAL A 232 -2.54 11.83 20.86
C VAL A 232 -2.45 12.75 22.06
N TRP A 233 -1.48 13.66 22.08
CA TRP A 233 -1.35 14.65 23.15
C TRP A 233 -2.56 15.59 23.18
N VAL A 234 -2.97 16.18 22.05
CA VAL A 234 -4.18 17.02 21.94
C VAL A 234 -5.43 16.23 22.35
N SER A 235 -5.58 15.01 21.85
CA SER A 235 -6.68 14.12 22.23
C SER A 235 -6.71 13.82 23.73
N THR A 236 -5.53 13.66 24.35
CA THR A 236 -5.43 13.39 25.78
C THR A 236 -5.80 14.62 26.63
N ILE A 237 -5.43 15.82 26.19
CA ILE A 237 -5.85 17.07 26.84
C ILE A 237 -7.35 17.25 26.71
N ASN A 238 -7.91 16.92 25.55
CA ASN A 238 -9.35 17.03 25.29
C ASN A 238 -10.16 15.82 25.78
N LYS A 239 -9.59 14.97 26.63
CA LYS A 239 -10.27 13.78 27.19
C LYS A 239 -11.56 14.11 27.96
N ARG A 240 -11.67 15.35 28.46
CA ARG A 240 -12.88 15.90 29.08
C ARG A 240 -13.52 16.87 28.10
N ASP A 241 -13.88 16.45 26.96
CA ASP A 241 -14.49 17.23 25.88
C ASP A 241 -15.01 18.61 26.37
N ILE A 242 -14.30 19.69 26.00
CA ILE A 242 -14.60 21.05 26.44
C ILE A 242 -16.06 21.42 26.07
N ILE A 243 -16.52 20.88 24.95
CA ILE A 243 -17.88 21.06 24.46
C ILE A 243 -18.88 20.37 25.39
N ASP A 244 -18.62 19.13 25.78
CA ASP A 244 -19.47 18.39 26.73
C ASP A 244 -19.49 19.05 28.11
N GLN A 245 -18.38 19.62 28.58
CA GLN A 245 -18.35 20.38 29.82
C GLN A 245 -19.22 21.64 29.73
N PHE A 246 -19.23 22.33 28.61
CA PHE A 246 -20.10 23.49 28.39
C PHE A 246 -21.56 23.06 28.44
N TYR A 247 -21.97 22.02 27.73
CA TYR A 247 -23.34 21.51 27.77
C TYR A 247 -23.74 21.02 29.17
N THR A 248 -22.86 20.30 29.85
CA THR A 248 -23.12 19.83 31.23
C THR A 248 -23.27 21.02 32.18
N GLY A 249 -22.47 22.05 32.03
CA GLY A 249 -22.60 23.30 32.77
C GLY A 249 -23.95 24.02 32.52
N LEU A 250 -24.39 24.04 31.26
CA LEU A 250 -25.68 24.65 30.89
C LEU A 250 -26.86 23.86 31.50
N VAL A 251 -26.81 22.52 31.45
CA VAL A 251 -27.79 21.65 32.07
C VAL A 251 -27.82 21.87 33.58
N SER A 252 -26.68 21.88 34.26
CA SER A 252 -26.61 22.12 35.71
C SER A 252 -27.16 23.48 36.12
N ALA A 253 -26.88 24.52 35.32
CA ALA A 253 -27.43 25.87 35.51
C ALA A 253 -28.96 25.86 35.34
N THR A 254 -29.46 25.18 34.31
CA THR A 254 -30.93 25.06 34.09
C THR A 254 -31.62 24.32 35.22
N GLU A 255 -31.06 23.25 35.72
CA GLU A 255 -31.57 22.50 36.87
C GLU A 255 -31.58 23.39 38.14
N TYR A 256 -30.47 24.09 38.39
CA TYR A 256 -30.38 25.01 39.55
C TYR A 256 -31.47 26.08 39.52
N PHE A 257 -31.64 26.78 38.37
CA PHE A 257 -32.69 27.77 38.21
C PHE A 257 -34.07 27.14 38.30
N GLY A 258 -34.30 25.97 37.68
CA GLY A 258 -35.53 25.23 37.76
C GLY A 258 -35.92 24.92 39.21
N HIS A 259 -35.00 24.39 40.01
CA HIS A 259 -35.19 24.12 41.43
C HIS A 259 -35.46 25.41 42.24
N THR A 260 -34.72 26.49 41.94
CA THR A 260 -34.86 27.75 42.67
C THR A 260 -36.24 28.37 42.40
N PHE A 261 -36.65 28.44 41.14
CA PHE A 261 -37.97 28.97 40.76
C PHE A 261 -39.11 28.04 41.23
N SER A 262 -38.96 26.75 41.19
CA SER A 262 -39.97 25.81 41.68
C SER A 262 -40.28 25.99 43.19
N ARG A 263 -39.31 26.44 43.99
CA ARG A 263 -39.51 26.76 45.39
C ARG A 263 -40.43 27.91 45.63
N THR A 264 -40.56 28.82 44.65
CA THR A 264 -41.53 29.94 44.75
C THR A 264 -42.98 29.48 44.54
N GLN A 265 -43.18 28.32 43.93
CA GLN A 265 -44.47 27.70 43.68
C GLN A 265 -44.87 26.75 44.82
N THR A 266 -45.22 27.31 45.97
CA THR A 266 -45.54 26.56 47.17
C THR A 266 -46.89 25.82 47.11
N GLY A 267 -47.76 26.11 46.11
CA GLY A 267 -49.11 25.56 45.99
C GLY A 267 -50.10 26.12 47.01
N VAL A 268 -49.64 26.96 47.92
CA VAL A 268 -50.50 27.54 48.98
C VAL A 268 -51.04 28.90 48.50
N LEU A 269 -52.31 28.96 48.18
CA LEU A 269 -52.98 30.12 47.58
C LEU A 269 -52.73 31.44 48.34
N ARG A 270 -52.73 31.41 49.69
CA ARG A 270 -52.52 32.58 50.52
C ARG A 270 -51.15 33.27 50.27
N TRP A 271 -50.09 32.54 49.97
CA TRP A 271 -48.78 33.11 49.66
C TRP A 271 -48.78 33.84 48.32
N TYR A 272 -49.53 33.36 47.32
CA TYR A 272 -49.70 34.07 46.05
C TYR A 272 -50.50 35.33 46.21
N ILE A 273 -51.60 35.30 47.00
CA ILE A 273 -52.39 36.49 47.30
C ILE A 273 -51.55 37.53 48.05
N MET A 274 -50.81 37.11 49.07
CA MET A 274 -49.89 38.03 49.78
C MET A 274 -48.83 38.62 48.85
N GLY A 275 -48.25 37.84 47.95
CA GLY A 275 -47.27 38.32 46.94
C GLY A 275 -47.88 39.34 45.99
N ILE A 276 -49.08 39.07 45.48
CA ILE A 276 -49.80 40.00 44.59
C ILE A 276 -50.15 41.32 45.31
N THR A 277 -50.68 41.26 46.52
CA THR A 277 -51.01 42.41 47.30
C THR A 277 -49.80 43.26 47.70
N ALA A 278 -48.74 42.63 48.12
CA ALA A 278 -47.46 43.31 48.40
C ALA A 278 -46.87 43.94 47.17
N GLY A 279 -46.89 43.28 46.03
CA GLY A 279 -46.44 43.83 44.72
C GLY A 279 -47.31 45.06 44.31
N ALA A 280 -48.60 44.96 44.42
CA ALA A 280 -49.50 46.09 44.12
C ALA A 280 -49.27 47.31 45.04
N VAL A 281 -49.05 47.07 46.33
CA VAL A 281 -48.70 48.14 47.27
C VAL A 281 -47.36 48.77 46.92
N ILE A 282 -46.34 47.99 46.57
CA ILE A 282 -45.05 48.53 46.18
C ILE A 282 -45.16 49.38 44.89
N ILE A 283 -45.88 48.91 43.88
CA ILE A 283 -46.05 49.59 42.60
C ILE A 283 -46.84 50.92 42.86
N LEU A 284 -47.88 50.88 43.63
CA LEU A 284 -48.63 52.09 43.94
C LEU A 284 -47.79 53.13 44.72
N THR A 285 -47.01 52.65 45.70
CA THR A 285 -46.13 53.51 46.48
C THR A 285 -45.06 54.14 45.61
N LEU A 286 -44.41 53.36 44.76
CA LEU A 286 -43.39 53.82 43.79
C LEU A 286 -44.04 54.86 42.81
N SER A 287 -45.24 54.59 42.29
CA SER A 287 -45.97 55.51 41.41
C SER A 287 -46.27 56.84 42.08
N LEU A 288 -46.64 56.87 43.38
CA LEU A 288 -46.87 58.08 44.14
C LEU A 288 -45.56 58.85 44.40
N PHE A 289 -44.43 58.22 44.50
CA PHE A 289 -43.13 58.85 44.68
C PHE A 289 -42.54 59.41 43.37
N ILE A 290 -42.80 58.76 42.25
CA ILE A 290 -42.29 59.15 40.94
C ILE A 290 -43.09 60.29 40.36
N ASN A 291 -44.39 60.44 40.70
CA ASN A 291 -45.27 61.52 40.24
C ASN A 291 -45.31 62.73 41.19
N ARG A 292 -44.36 62.85 42.11
CA ARG A 292 -44.06 64.05 42.85
C ARG A 292 -42.78 64.66 42.33
#